data_a25291c938d5ed42f1371e9986cc2c09
#
_entry.id   a25291c938d5ed42f1371e9986cc2c09
#
_cell.length_a   1.000
_cell.length_b   1.000
_cell.length_c   1.000
_cell.angle_alpha   90.00
_cell.angle_beta   90.00
_cell.angle_gamma   90.00
#
_symmetry.space_group_name_H-M   'P 1'
#
loop_
_entity.id
_entity.type
_entity.pdbx_description
1 polymer ?
#
loop_
_entity_poly.entity_id
_entity_poly.type
_entity_poly.pdbx_seq_one_letter_code
_entity_poly.pdbx_strand_id
1 'polypeptide(L)'
;MESKRKVEKIMKVVIVGGVAGGASAAARIRRLDETAEILVFERSGFVSYANCGLPYYIGGVIQEQEELTLQTPESFWKRFRIDVRVRHEVTAIDPTAKTVTVHALETGKVSTETYDKLVLSPGAKPIVPGVVQGELERVFTLRTVEDTLRIHDFVQKHKPKTAVLAGGGFIGLEMAENLTELGVQVTIVQRSRQLLAPFDPDMASFVHGQMRSHGVALRMGATVTGLQPDGESVLTLLEEGEPLRADMVLLALGVTPDTKLAKNAGLDLGVGGSIAVNDRMETSAPDIYAVGDAVEVRQFVTGQKTLISLAGPANKQGRIAADNICGGDSRFHGAQASSVLKLFDMTAASTGINEKTAQAEELDYDKIVLFPPAHASYYPGATPLYIKALYEKGTLRLLGAQIVGREGVDKRIDVLATAIRAGMTAAQLKELDLAYAPPYASAKDPVNFIGYLIENLAQGKVRQFHWHDVAALPRDGSVTLLDVRTNAEVSSGRLEGSLHIPVDELRERLGELDPAKPVYVNCQSGLRSYLACRILTQRGFPCAHLSGGYGFYQAVTQEQQRLGSIYPCGIEKA
;
A
#
# COMPACT_ATOMS: atom_id res chain seq x y z
N MET A 1 -50.00 -38.82 16.89
CA MET A 1 -49.56 -37.43 16.83
C MET A 1 -48.47 -37.34 15.76
N GLU A 2 -48.84 -37.08 14.51
CA GLU A 2 -47.89 -36.84 13.43
C GLU A 2 -47.28 -35.45 13.61
N SER A 3 -46.03 -35.41 13.98
CA SER A 3 -45.21 -34.20 13.95
C SER A 3 -45.13 -33.75 12.49
N LYS A 4 -45.87 -32.72 12.11
CA LYS A 4 -45.62 -31.98 10.85
C LYS A 4 -44.21 -31.44 10.92
N ARG A 5 -43.23 -32.14 10.31
CA ARG A 5 -41.95 -31.55 9.97
C ARG A 5 -42.26 -30.33 9.11
N LYS A 6 -42.08 -29.10 9.63
CA LYS A 6 -41.96 -27.90 8.81
C LYS A 6 -40.86 -28.20 7.82
N VAL A 7 -41.20 -28.24 6.55
CA VAL A 7 -40.19 -28.20 5.49
C VAL A 7 -39.49 -26.86 5.65
N GLU A 8 -38.29 -26.85 6.26
CA GLU A 8 -37.48 -25.64 6.33
C GLU A 8 -37.19 -25.21 4.90
N LYS A 9 -37.56 -23.97 4.60
CA LYS A 9 -37.30 -23.39 3.26
C LYS A 9 -35.77 -23.33 3.04
N ILE A 10 -35.27 -24.00 2.03
CA ILE A 10 -33.86 -23.94 1.64
C ILE A 10 -33.54 -22.49 1.26
N MET A 11 -32.54 -21.89 1.92
CA MET A 11 -32.09 -20.55 1.63
C MET A 11 -31.29 -20.52 0.31
N LYS A 12 -31.72 -19.67 -0.63
CA LYS A 12 -31.03 -19.45 -1.88
C LYS A 12 -30.18 -18.19 -1.83
N VAL A 13 -28.86 -18.33 -1.98
CA VAL A 13 -27.90 -17.22 -1.99
C VAL A 13 -27.31 -17.06 -3.38
N VAL A 14 -27.48 -15.87 -3.95
CA VAL A 14 -26.83 -15.49 -5.22
C VAL A 14 -25.64 -14.56 -4.89
N ILE A 15 -24.50 -14.80 -5.55
CA ILE A 15 -23.26 -14.02 -5.40
C ILE A 15 -22.83 -13.52 -6.76
N VAL A 16 -22.61 -12.21 -6.87
CA VAL A 16 -22.12 -11.55 -8.09
C VAL A 16 -20.64 -11.24 -7.94
N GLY A 17 -19.81 -11.92 -8.72
CA GLY A 17 -18.33 -11.86 -8.63
C GLY A 17 -17.75 -12.96 -7.76
N GLY A 18 -16.87 -13.76 -8.33
CA GLY A 18 -16.35 -15.00 -7.75
C GLY A 18 -14.88 -14.95 -7.32
N VAL A 19 -14.31 -13.76 -7.04
CA VAL A 19 -12.91 -13.64 -6.61
C VAL A 19 -12.84 -13.45 -5.08
N ALA A 20 -11.96 -12.64 -4.53
CA ALA A 20 -11.63 -12.58 -3.10
C ALA A 20 -12.85 -12.54 -2.16
N GLY A 21 -13.69 -11.50 -2.27
CA GLY A 21 -14.84 -11.30 -1.37
C GLY A 21 -15.95 -12.32 -1.60
N GLY A 22 -16.36 -12.50 -2.88
CA GLY A 22 -17.45 -13.40 -3.24
C GLY A 22 -17.13 -14.87 -3.02
N ALA A 23 -15.95 -15.34 -3.42
CA ALA A 23 -15.50 -16.71 -3.17
C ALA A 23 -15.40 -17.03 -1.67
N SER A 24 -14.89 -16.07 -0.87
CA SER A 24 -14.82 -16.20 0.59
C SER A 24 -16.21 -16.27 1.22
N ALA A 25 -17.15 -15.44 0.75
CA ALA A 25 -18.55 -15.48 1.21
C ALA A 25 -19.19 -16.83 0.87
N ALA A 26 -19.10 -17.28 -0.39
CA ALA A 26 -19.65 -18.54 -0.85
C ALA A 26 -19.17 -19.74 0.00
N ALA A 27 -17.85 -19.87 0.14
CA ALA A 27 -17.25 -20.94 0.91
C ALA A 27 -17.59 -20.86 2.41
N ARG A 28 -17.78 -19.65 2.97
CA ARG A 28 -18.17 -19.47 4.37
C ARG A 28 -19.62 -19.79 4.59
N ILE A 29 -20.54 -19.39 3.73
CA ILE A 29 -21.97 -19.72 3.79
C ILE A 29 -22.14 -21.25 3.82
N ARG A 30 -21.48 -21.98 2.91
CA ARG A 30 -21.56 -23.45 2.89
C ARG A 30 -21.10 -24.08 4.20
N ARG A 31 -20.07 -23.56 4.84
CA ARG A 31 -19.60 -24.06 6.14
C ARG A 31 -20.54 -23.76 7.30
N LEU A 32 -21.46 -22.81 7.13
CA LEU A 32 -22.46 -22.44 8.14
C LEU A 32 -23.83 -23.08 7.87
N ASP A 33 -24.15 -23.29 6.59
CA ASP A 33 -25.40 -23.89 6.15
C ASP A 33 -25.12 -24.89 5.01
N GLU A 34 -25.13 -26.19 5.34
CA GLU A 34 -24.88 -27.26 4.39
C GLU A 34 -26.03 -27.46 3.40
N THR A 35 -27.22 -26.93 3.72
CA THR A 35 -28.42 -27.08 2.89
C THR A 35 -28.67 -25.94 1.91
N ALA A 36 -28.03 -24.77 2.12
CA ALA A 36 -28.21 -23.59 1.28
C ALA A 36 -27.93 -23.88 -0.20
N GLU A 37 -28.75 -23.34 -1.10
CA GLU A 37 -28.47 -23.27 -2.53
C GLU A 37 -27.59 -22.05 -2.79
N ILE A 38 -26.35 -22.24 -3.29
CA ILE A 38 -25.37 -21.17 -3.49
C ILE A 38 -25.00 -21.12 -4.96
N LEU A 39 -25.31 -19.98 -5.61
CA LEU A 39 -24.98 -19.68 -6.99
C LEU A 39 -23.99 -18.52 -7.06
N VAL A 40 -22.92 -18.68 -7.80
CA VAL A 40 -21.95 -17.61 -8.07
C VAL A 40 -21.96 -17.32 -9.57
N PHE A 41 -22.18 -16.04 -9.93
CA PHE A 41 -22.06 -15.56 -11.30
C PHE A 41 -20.78 -14.75 -11.46
N GLU A 42 -19.93 -15.19 -12.38
CA GLU A 42 -18.66 -14.52 -12.71
C GLU A 42 -18.61 -14.24 -14.23
N ARG A 43 -18.40 -12.97 -14.59
CA ARG A 43 -18.33 -12.56 -16.00
C ARG A 43 -17.02 -12.98 -16.68
N SER A 44 -15.92 -13.11 -15.92
CA SER A 44 -14.66 -13.68 -16.39
C SER A 44 -14.78 -15.19 -16.62
N GLY A 45 -13.85 -15.78 -17.37
CA GLY A 45 -13.71 -17.24 -17.48
C GLY A 45 -13.05 -17.88 -16.26
N PHE A 46 -12.62 -17.10 -15.30
CA PHE A 46 -11.86 -17.54 -14.12
C PHE A 46 -12.51 -17.12 -12.83
N VAL A 47 -12.45 -17.97 -11.83
CA VAL A 47 -12.98 -17.74 -10.48
C VAL A 47 -11.87 -18.01 -9.44
N SER A 48 -11.92 -17.32 -8.31
CA SER A 48 -10.98 -17.54 -7.20
C SER A 48 -9.50 -17.56 -7.63
N TYR A 49 -9.11 -16.61 -8.44
CA TYR A 49 -7.74 -16.52 -8.93
C TYR A 49 -6.86 -15.60 -8.08
N ALA A 50 -5.55 -15.83 -8.17
CA ALA A 50 -4.51 -15.09 -7.47
C ALA A 50 -4.25 -13.71 -8.11
N ASN A 51 -5.14 -12.73 -7.85
CA ASN A 51 -5.06 -11.39 -8.45
C ASN A 51 -3.70 -10.72 -8.25
N CYS A 52 -3.08 -10.90 -7.07
CA CYS A 52 -1.73 -10.37 -6.79
C CYS A 52 -0.60 -11.18 -7.44
N GLY A 53 -0.88 -12.35 -8.01
CA GLY A 53 0.09 -13.17 -8.75
C GLY A 53 0.25 -12.78 -10.23
N LEU A 54 -0.67 -11.97 -10.76
CA LEU A 54 -0.74 -11.66 -12.19
C LEU A 54 0.55 -11.00 -12.74
N PRO A 55 1.14 -9.98 -12.10
CA PRO A 55 2.41 -9.41 -12.55
C PRO A 55 3.55 -10.45 -12.56
N TYR A 56 3.60 -11.32 -11.56
CA TYR A 56 4.65 -12.33 -11.40
C TYR A 56 4.55 -13.48 -12.42
N TYR A 57 3.35 -13.78 -12.92
CA TYR A 57 3.17 -14.68 -14.04
C TYR A 57 3.68 -14.05 -15.36
N ILE A 58 3.38 -12.77 -15.60
CA ILE A 58 3.91 -12.04 -16.77
C ILE A 58 5.45 -12.04 -16.74
N GLY A 59 6.05 -11.84 -15.56
CA GLY A 59 7.50 -11.86 -15.34
C GLY A 59 8.15 -13.24 -15.35
N GLY A 60 7.35 -14.32 -15.41
CA GLY A 60 7.87 -15.71 -15.40
C GLY A 60 8.32 -16.22 -14.03
N VAL A 61 8.03 -15.50 -12.94
CA VAL A 61 8.26 -15.97 -11.56
C VAL A 61 7.28 -17.08 -11.21
N ILE A 62 5.99 -16.89 -11.53
CA ILE A 62 4.98 -17.95 -11.57
C ILE A 62 5.01 -18.50 -13.01
N GLN A 63 5.22 -19.81 -13.17
CA GLN A 63 5.46 -20.41 -14.47
C GLN A 63 4.22 -21.05 -15.06
N GLU A 64 3.38 -21.67 -14.24
CA GLU A 64 2.22 -22.42 -14.69
C GLU A 64 0.94 -21.59 -14.53
N GLN A 65 0.13 -21.51 -15.59
CA GLN A 65 -1.12 -20.76 -15.56
C GLN A 65 -2.10 -21.28 -14.51
N GLU A 66 -2.09 -22.58 -14.25
CA GLU A 66 -2.93 -23.25 -13.26
C GLU A 66 -2.66 -22.74 -11.85
N GLU A 67 -1.44 -22.28 -11.55
CA GLU A 67 -1.07 -21.71 -10.23
C GLU A 67 -1.78 -20.37 -9.97
N LEU A 68 -2.23 -19.68 -11.03
CA LEU A 68 -3.06 -18.47 -10.87
C LEU A 68 -4.47 -18.79 -10.42
N THR A 69 -4.96 -20.01 -10.65
CA THR A 69 -6.35 -20.40 -10.39
C THR A 69 -6.45 -21.24 -9.12
N LEU A 70 -6.78 -20.62 -7.98
CA LEU A 70 -6.86 -21.30 -6.69
C LEU A 70 -8.00 -22.32 -6.61
N GLN A 71 -9.12 -22.05 -7.31
CA GLN A 71 -10.27 -22.92 -7.44
C GLN A 71 -10.86 -22.80 -8.85
N THR A 72 -11.47 -23.88 -9.34
CA THR A 72 -12.28 -23.92 -10.57
C THR A 72 -13.75 -24.14 -10.25
N PRO A 73 -14.70 -23.94 -11.18
CA PRO A 73 -16.11 -24.28 -10.97
C PRO A 73 -16.31 -25.73 -10.53
N GLU A 74 -15.58 -26.68 -11.12
CA GLU A 74 -15.63 -28.10 -10.78
C GLU A 74 -15.13 -28.35 -9.34
N SER A 75 -14.05 -27.69 -8.94
CA SER A 75 -13.51 -27.83 -7.58
C SER A 75 -14.42 -27.20 -6.52
N PHE A 76 -15.09 -26.10 -6.83
CA PHE A 76 -16.12 -25.49 -5.98
C PHE A 76 -17.33 -26.45 -5.84
N TRP A 77 -17.79 -27.03 -6.93
CA TRP A 77 -18.87 -28.02 -6.86
C TRP A 77 -18.47 -29.26 -6.07
N LYS A 78 -17.32 -29.84 -6.39
CA LYS A 78 -16.86 -31.07 -5.75
C LYS A 78 -16.68 -30.91 -4.24
N ARG A 79 -16.04 -29.81 -3.82
CA ARG A 79 -15.67 -29.58 -2.42
C ARG A 79 -16.74 -28.92 -1.59
N PHE A 80 -17.50 -27.99 -2.18
CA PHE A 80 -18.41 -27.12 -1.45
C PHE A 80 -19.86 -27.18 -1.94
N ARG A 81 -20.18 -27.94 -3.00
CA ARG A 81 -21.51 -27.93 -3.63
C ARG A 81 -22.00 -26.50 -3.92
N ILE A 82 -21.13 -25.66 -4.44
CA ILE A 82 -21.41 -24.31 -4.91
C ILE A 82 -21.47 -24.35 -6.43
N ASP A 83 -22.59 -23.89 -7.01
CA ASP A 83 -22.78 -23.75 -8.45
C ASP A 83 -22.11 -22.44 -8.91
N VAL A 84 -20.95 -22.54 -9.55
CA VAL A 84 -20.21 -21.40 -10.11
C VAL A 84 -20.38 -21.37 -11.60
N ARG A 85 -20.96 -20.27 -12.11
CA ARG A 85 -21.19 -20.06 -13.53
C ARG A 85 -20.28 -18.92 -14.02
N VAL A 86 -19.14 -19.30 -14.62
CA VAL A 86 -18.23 -18.39 -15.31
C VAL A 86 -18.81 -17.98 -16.66
N ARG A 87 -18.33 -16.89 -17.26
CA ARG A 87 -18.88 -16.30 -18.49
C ARG A 87 -20.37 -15.95 -18.36
N HIS A 88 -20.82 -15.63 -17.14
CA HIS A 88 -22.18 -15.21 -16.87
C HIS A 88 -22.17 -13.85 -16.16
N GLU A 89 -22.71 -12.84 -16.83
CA GLU A 89 -22.78 -11.48 -16.30
C GLU A 89 -24.17 -11.18 -15.73
N VAL A 90 -24.23 -10.73 -14.48
CA VAL A 90 -25.45 -10.15 -13.92
C VAL A 90 -25.58 -8.73 -14.43
N THR A 91 -26.66 -8.44 -15.17
CA THR A 91 -26.87 -7.17 -15.85
C THR A 91 -27.91 -6.27 -15.16
N ALA A 92 -28.80 -6.85 -14.35
CA ALA A 92 -29.80 -6.10 -13.57
C ALA A 92 -30.13 -6.81 -12.26
N ILE A 93 -30.57 -6.04 -11.27
CA ILE A 93 -31.11 -6.50 -9.99
C ILE A 93 -32.48 -5.83 -9.79
N ASP A 94 -33.48 -6.60 -9.41
CA ASP A 94 -34.75 -6.12 -8.86
C ASP A 94 -34.80 -6.46 -7.36
N PRO A 95 -34.55 -5.48 -6.47
CA PRO A 95 -34.56 -5.71 -5.03
C PRO A 95 -35.96 -6.05 -4.48
N THR A 96 -37.02 -5.58 -5.16
CA THR A 96 -38.42 -5.81 -4.72
C THR A 96 -38.87 -7.22 -5.07
N ALA A 97 -38.63 -7.65 -6.31
CA ALA A 97 -38.93 -9.00 -6.76
C ALA A 97 -37.91 -10.03 -6.27
N LYS A 98 -36.79 -9.61 -5.69
CA LYS A 98 -35.64 -10.44 -5.30
C LYS A 98 -35.16 -11.31 -6.47
N THR A 99 -34.83 -10.67 -7.60
CA THR A 99 -34.33 -11.35 -8.79
C THR A 99 -33.10 -10.66 -9.35
N VAL A 100 -32.28 -11.43 -10.04
CA VAL A 100 -31.18 -10.93 -10.87
C VAL A 100 -31.37 -11.37 -12.31
N THR A 101 -31.07 -10.50 -13.28
CA THR A 101 -31.01 -10.84 -14.70
C THR A 101 -29.59 -11.25 -15.04
N VAL A 102 -29.43 -12.42 -15.63
CA VAL A 102 -28.14 -13.03 -15.98
C VAL A 102 -28.02 -13.20 -17.47
N HIS A 103 -26.91 -12.74 -18.03
CA HIS A 103 -26.54 -12.89 -19.43
C HIS A 103 -25.40 -13.92 -19.56
N ALA A 104 -25.67 -15.07 -20.18
CA ALA A 104 -24.65 -16.06 -20.54
C ALA A 104 -23.88 -15.56 -21.75
N LEU A 105 -22.63 -15.12 -21.56
CA LEU A 105 -21.85 -14.39 -22.58
C LEU A 105 -21.48 -15.24 -23.80
N GLU A 106 -21.35 -16.55 -23.64
CA GLU A 106 -21.03 -17.47 -24.74
C GLU A 106 -22.23 -17.77 -25.67
N THR A 107 -23.43 -17.85 -25.10
CA THR A 107 -24.63 -18.25 -25.84
C THR A 107 -25.57 -17.09 -26.15
N GLY A 108 -25.35 -15.93 -25.52
CA GLY A 108 -26.23 -14.77 -25.59
C GLY A 108 -27.56 -14.96 -24.84
N LYS A 109 -27.77 -16.09 -24.13
CA LYS A 109 -29.01 -16.38 -23.43
C LYS A 109 -29.16 -15.48 -22.21
N VAL A 110 -30.34 -14.86 -22.08
CA VAL A 110 -30.74 -14.10 -20.89
C VAL A 110 -31.70 -14.94 -20.06
N SER A 111 -31.46 -14.97 -18.74
CA SER A 111 -32.29 -15.67 -17.77
C SER A 111 -32.48 -14.84 -16.51
N THR A 112 -33.45 -15.22 -15.69
CA THR A 112 -33.71 -14.60 -14.41
C THR A 112 -33.53 -15.63 -13.29
N GLU A 113 -32.79 -15.26 -12.26
CA GLU A 113 -32.61 -16.08 -11.04
C GLU A 113 -33.18 -15.35 -9.84
N THR A 114 -33.88 -16.09 -8.98
CA THR A 114 -34.41 -15.59 -7.70
C THR A 114 -33.36 -15.75 -6.60
N TYR A 115 -33.46 -14.95 -5.55
CA TYR A 115 -32.61 -15.10 -4.35
C TYR A 115 -33.41 -14.84 -3.05
N ASP A 116 -32.98 -15.45 -1.97
CA ASP A 116 -33.35 -15.05 -0.60
C ASP A 116 -32.33 -14.02 -0.07
N LYS A 117 -31.04 -14.19 -0.41
CA LYS A 117 -29.94 -13.29 -0.08
C LYS A 117 -29.06 -13.06 -1.30
N LEU A 118 -28.56 -11.82 -1.46
CA LEU A 118 -27.69 -11.42 -2.55
C LEU A 118 -26.39 -10.84 -1.99
N VAL A 119 -25.25 -11.28 -2.54
CA VAL A 119 -23.92 -10.69 -2.25
C VAL A 119 -23.35 -10.05 -3.51
N LEU A 120 -23.04 -8.76 -3.44
CA LEU A 120 -22.38 -8.02 -4.50
C LEU A 120 -20.88 -7.95 -4.22
N SER A 121 -20.08 -8.55 -5.09
CA SER A 121 -18.62 -8.51 -5.07
C SER A 121 -18.05 -8.21 -6.46
N PRO A 122 -18.54 -7.15 -7.16
CA PRO A 122 -18.19 -6.88 -8.55
C PRO A 122 -16.75 -6.36 -8.69
N GLY A 123 -16.10 -6.04 -7.58
CA GLY A 123 -14.73 -5.52 -7.54
C GLY A 123 -14.61 -4.08 -8.08
N ALA A 124 -13.48 -3.81 -8.71
CA ALA A 124 -13.17 -2.52 -9.32
C ALA A 124 -12.66 -2.72 -10.75
N LYS A 125 -12.74 -1.69 -11.55
CA LYS A 125 -12.25 -1.68 -12.94
C LYS A 125 -11.09 -0.71 -13.10
N PRO A 126 -10.15 -0.97 -14.00
CA PRO A 126 -9.05 -0.06 -14.32
C PRO A 126 -9.57 1.29 -14.81
N ILE A 127 -8.87 2.35 -14.42
CA ILE A 127 -9.10 3.68 -14.98
C ILE A 127 -8.43 3.74 -16.34
N VAL A 128 -9.24 3.90 -17.40
CA VAL A 128 -8.78 4.14 -18.77
C VAL A 128 -9.16 5.57 -19.12
N PRO A 129 -8.18 6.45 -19.40
CA PRO A 129 -8.46 7.83 -19.77
C PRO A 129 -9.25 7.90 -21.09
N GLY A 130 -10.16 8.88 -21.22
CA GLY A 130 -10.91 9.10 -22.45
C GLY A 130 -10.06 9.52 -23.67
N VAL A 131 -8.78 9.80 -23.45
CA VAL A 131 -7.78 10.08 -24.47
C VAL A 131 -7.32 8.82 -25.24
N VAL A 132 -7.65 7.62 -24.73
CA VAL A 132 -7.43 6.34 -25.44
C VAL A 132 -8.64 6.13 -26.34
N GLN A 133 -8.49 6.40 -27.62
CA GLN A 133 -9.54 6.19 -28.63
C GLN A 133 -9.33 4.85 -29.32
N GLY A 134 -10.34 3.99 -29.25
CA GLY A 134 -10.32 2.67 -29.87
C GLY A 134 -9.48 1.63 -29.12
N GLU A 135 -9.48 0.42 -29.63
CA GLU A 135 -8.59 -0.64 -29.17
C GLU A 135 -7.20 -0.47 -29.80
N LEU A 136 -6.20 -0.24 -28.98
CA LEU A 136 -4.80 -0.22 -29.39
C LEU A 136 -4.17 -1.59 -29.02
N GLU A 137 -3.74 -2.35 -30.02
CA GLU A 137 -3.21 -3.72 -29.85
C GLU A 137 -2.07 -3.82 -28.83
N ARG A 138 -1.30 -2.72 -28.66
CA ARG A 138 -0.11 -2.63 -27.79
C ARG A 138 -0.34 -1.86 -26.49
N VAL A 139 -1.61 -1.55 -26.18
CA VAL A 139 -2.00 -0.86 -24.95
C VAL A 139 -2.80 -1.80 -24.07
N PHE A 140 -2.40 -1.89 -22.82
CA PHE A 140 -2.91 -2.87 -21.87
C PHE A 140 -3.38 -2.23 -20.58
N THR A 141 -4.33 -2.89 -19.94
CA THR A 141 -4.62 -2.78 -18.51
C THR A 141 -4.34 -4.13 -17.87
N LEU A 142 -4.16 -4.18 -16.56
CA LEU A 142 -3.94 -5.42 -15.83
C LEU A 142 -4.90 -5.51 -14.64
N ARG A 143 -5.89 -6.42 -14.75
CA ARG A 143 -6.86 -6.64 -13.68
C ARG A 143 -7.34 -8.08 -13.59
N THR A 144 -7.43 -8.79 -14.71
CA THR A 144 -7.99 -10.14 -14.81
C THR A 144 -6.96 -11.14 -15.32
N VAL A 145 -7.28 -12.43 -15.24
CA VAL A 145 -6.43 -13.48 -15.83
C VAL A 145 -6.36 -13.30 -17.35
N GLU A 146 -7.47 -12.91 -17.99
CA GLU A 146 -7.50 -12.64 -19.43
C GLU A 146 -6.55 -11.50 -19.82
N ASP A 147 -6.53 -10.41 -19.05
CA ASP A 147 -5.54 -9.32 -19.25
C ASP A 147 -4.11 -9.86 -19.17
N THR A 148 -3.86 -10.69 -18.16
CA THR A 148 -2.55 -11.29 -17.91
C THR A 148 -2.09 -12.16 -19.07
N LEU A 149 -2.95 -13.06 -19.53
CA LEU A 149 -2.64 -13.94 -20.65
C LEU A 149 -2.37 -13.13 -21.92
N ARG A 150 -3.17 -12.09 -22.19
CA ARG A 150 -2.97 -11.20 -23.33
C ARG A 150 -1.62 -10.47 -23.26
N ILE A 151 -1.23 -9.97 -22.09
CA ILE A 151 0.07 -9.31 -21.90
C ILE A 151 1.20 -10.32 -22.00
N HIS A 152 1.09 -11.48 -21.35
CA HIS A 152 2.09 -12.54 -21.41
C HIS A 152 2.33 -13.01 -22.84
N ASP A 153 1.26 -13.35 -23.59
CA ASP A 153 1.36 -13.77 -24.98
C ASP A 153 1.99 -12.68 -25.86
N PHE A 154 1.64 -11.40 -25.64
CA PHE A 154 2.25 -10.29 -26.35
C PHE A 154 3.76 -10.22 -26.07
N VAL A 155 4.17 -10.31 -24.80
CA VAL A 155 5.59 -10.26 -24.38
C VAL A 155 6.35 -11.44 -24.99
N GLN A 156 5.80 -12.66 -24.95
CA GLN A 156 6.45 -13.85 -25.51
C GLN A 156 6.59 -13.77 -27.03
N LYS A 157 5.54 -13.32 -27.74
CA LYS A 157 5.49 -13.27 -29.19
C LYS A 157 6.31 -12.13 -29.78
N HIS A 158 6.17 -10.92 -29.22
CA HIS A 158 6.75 -9.71 -29.80
C HIS A 158 8.08 -9.30 -29.17
N LYS A 159 8.42 -9.85 -27.97
CA LYS A 159 9.66 -9.58 -27.23
C LYS A 159 9.96 -8.09 -27.18
N PRO A 160 9.06 -7.27 -26.59
CA PRO A 160 9.18 -5.82 -26.56
C PRO A 160 10.50 -5.42 -25.89
N LYS A 161 11.17 -4.40 -26.42
CA LYS A 161 12.41 -3.86 -25.86
C LYS A 161 12.15 -2.68 -24.95
N THR A 162 11.03 -2.00 -25.15
CA THR A 162 10.66 -0.79 -24.41
C THR A 162 9.21 -0.84 -23.96
N ALA A 163 8.96 -0.34 -22.74
CA ALA A 163 7.61 -0.22 -22.19
C ALA A 163 7.42 1.12 -21.49
N VAL A 164 6.24 1.73 -21.68
CA VAL A 164 5.76 2.85 -20.86
C VAL A 164 4.68 2.34 -19.92
N LEU A 165 4.88 2.59 -18.62
CA LEU A 165 3.89 2.29 -17.58
C LEU A 165 3.29 3.61 -17.08
N ALA A 166 2.02 3.84 -17.38
CA ALA A 166 1.29 5.02 -16.90
C ALA A 166 0.74 4.73 -15.51
N GLY A 167 1.37 5.30 -14.47
CA GLY A 167 1.04 5.12 -13.06
C GLY A 167 2.08 4.35 -12.27
N GLY A 168 2.50 4.93 -11.14
CA GLY A 168 3.51 4.41 -10.20
C GLY A 168 2.91 3.92 -8.87
N GLY A 169 1.72 3.29 -8.93
CA GLY A 169 1.12 2.55 -7.82
C GLY A 169 1.63 1.11 -7.75
N PHE A 170 1.03 0.26 -6.91
CA PHE A 170 1.44 -1.14 -6.71
C PHE A 170 1.59 -1.91 -8.03
N ILE A 171 0.54 -1.96 -8.85
CA ILE A 171 0.55 -2.70 -10.12
C ILE A 171 1.64 -2.16 -11.07
N GLY A 172 1.77 -0.82 -11.17
CA GLY A 172 2.79 -0.20 -12.02
C GLY A 172 4.20 -0.55 -11.59
N LEU A 173 4.47 -0.58 -10.28
CA LEU A 173 5.78 -0.91 -9.72
C LEU A 173 6.11 -2.41 -9.86
N GLU A 174 5.16 -3.31 -9.57
CA GLU A 174 5.32 -4.75 -9.78
C GLU A 174 5.56 -5.09 -11.25
N MET A 175 4.81 -4.45 -12.17
CA MET A 175 5.02 -4.64 -13.59
C MET A 175 6.36 -4.05 -14.07
N ALA A 176 6.80 -2.93 -13.48
CA ALA A 176 8.11 -2.37 -13.80
C ALA A 176 9.25 -3.31 -13.40
N GLU A 177 9.18 -3.91 -12.20
CA GLU A 177 10.13 -4.93 -11.78
C GLU A 177 10.13 -6.12 -12.75
N ASN A 178 8.96 -6.74 -12.96
CA ASN A 178 8.84 -7.96 -13.76
C ASN A 178 9.26 -7.76 -15.23
N LEU A 179 8.89 -6.64 -15.85
CA LEU A 179 9.31 -6.34 -17.22
C LEU A 179 10.82 -6.03 -17.30
N THR A 180 11.38 -5.34 -16.31
CA THR A 180 12.82 -5.05 -16.25
C THR A 180 13.64 -6.34 -16.11
N GLU A 181 13.19 -7.29 -15.28
CA GLU A 181 13.81 -8.61 -15.13
C GLU A 181 13.78 -9.43 -16.44
N LEU A 182 12.76 -9.20 -17.29
CA LEU A 182 12.71 -9.76 -18.65
C LEU A 182 13.58 -9.01 -19.67
N GLY A 183 14.33 -7.99 -19.25
CA GLY A 183 15.23 -7.20 -20.11
C GLY A 183 14.54 -6.07 -20.88
N VAL A 184 13.30 -5.71 -20.52
CA VAL A 184 12.58 -4.58 -21.13
C VAL A 184 13.04 -3.27 -20.48
N GLN A 185 13.34 -2.26 -21.28
CA GLN A 185 13.62 -0.90 -20.80
C GLN A 185 12.30 -0.21 -20.42
N VAL A 186 12.11 0.02 -19.12
CA VAL A 186 10.85 0.53 -18.57
C VAL A 186 10.96 2.02 -18.27
N THR A 187 9.94 2.78 -18.67
CA THR A 187 9.70 4.15 -18.24
C THR A 187 8.38 4.24 -17.49
N ILE A 188 8.39 4.67 -16.23
CA ILE A 188 7.18 4.99 -15.47
C ILE A 188 6.84 6.46 -15.68
N VAL A 189 5.61 6.75 -16.10
CA VAL A 189 5.01 8.09 -16.17
C VAL A 189 4.04 8.24 -15.01
N GLN A 190 4.27 9.21 -14.14
CA GLN A 190 3.46 9.44 -12.96
C GLN A 190 3.04 10.90 -12.84
N ARG A 191 1.73 11.17 -12.73
CA ARG A 191 1.17 12.51 -12.61
C ARG A 191 1.66 13.25 -11.36
N SER A 192 1.71 12.58 -10.21
CA SER A 192 2.30 13.16 -9.01
C SER A 192 3.83 13.13 -9.07
N ARG A 193 4.47 13.94 -8.23
CA ARG A 193 5.93 13.93 -8.05
C ARG A 193 6.42 12.78 -7.17
N GLN A 194 5.62 11.74 -7.02
CA GLN A 194 5.86 10.63 -6.10
C GLN A 194 5.27 9.33 -6.65
N LEU A 195 6.04 8.24 -6.55
CA LEU A 195 5.55 6.88 -6.66
C LEU A 195 4.92 6.45 -5.32
N LEU A 196 4.12 5.39 -5.35
CA LEU A 196 3.60 4.71 -4.15
C LEU A 196 2.89 5.67 -3.18
N ALA A 197 1.76 6.21 -3.60
CA ALA A 197 0.98 7.23 -2.90
C ALA A 197 0.66 6.96 -1.40
N PRO A 198 0.58 5.72 -0.88
CA PRO A 198 0.45 5.45 0.56
C PRO A 198 1.65 5.88 1.41
N PHE A 199 2.83 6.08 0.79
CA PHE A 199 4.02 6.55 1.49
C PHE A 199 4.06 8.08 1.57
N ASP A 200 4.82 8.61 2.53
CA ASP A 200 5.21 10.01 2.53
C ASP A 200 6.32 10.25 1.49
N PRO A 201 6.44 11.47 0.93
CA PRO A 201 7.41 11.74 -0.14
C PRO A 201 8.86 11.48 0.25
N ASP A 202 9.20 11.71 1.51
CA ASP A 202 10.55 11.45 2.04
C ASP A 202 10.87 9.94 2.06
N MET A 203 9.93 9.10 2.45
CA MET A 203 10.07 7.64 2.41
C MET A 203 10.00 7.10 0.98
N ALA A 204 9.16 7.67 0.11
CA ALA A 204 9.08 7.31 -1.30
C ALA A 204 10.39 7.59 -2.07
N SER A 205 11.24 8.50 -1.57
CA SER A 205 12.56 8.78 -2.17
C SER A 205 13.45 7.54 -2.27
N PHE A 206 13.34 6.62 -1.30
CA PHE A 206 14.06 5.33 -1.35
C PHE A 206 13.52 4.42 -2.46
N VAL A 207 12.20 4.39 -2.65
CA VAL A 207 11.56 3.66 -3.75
C VAL A 207 12.02 4.22 -5.11
N HIS A 208 12.06 5.55 -5.26
CA HIS A 208 12.56 6.19 -6.48
C HIS A 208 14.03 5.83 -6.75
N GLY A 209 14.87 5.87 -5.71
CA GLY A 209 16.28 5.48 -5.81
C GLY A 209 16.44 4.03 -6.25
N GLN A 210 15.66 3.11 -5.67
CA GLN A 210 15.66 1.69 -6.00
C GLN A 210 15.27 1.44 -7.46
N MET A 211 14.19 2.04 -7.93
CA MET A 211 13.75 1.89 -9.32
C MET A 211 14.82 2.37 -10.31
N ARG A 212 15.43 3.54 -10.06
CA ARG A 212 16.49 4.07 -10.91
C ARG A 212 17.76 3.23 -10.89
N SER A 213 18.14 2.68 -9.74
CA SER A 213 19.33 1.83 -9.63
C SER A 213 19.24 0.54 -10.45
N HIS A 214 17.99 0.11 -10.76
CA HIS A 214 17.69 -1.03 -11.64
C HIS A 214 17.35 -0.61 -13.08
N GLY A 215 17.66 0.64 -13.47
CA GLY A 215 17.52 1.12 -14.85
C GLY A 215 16.12 1.57 -15.25
N VAL A 216 15.16 1.63 -14.31
CA VAL A 216 13.82 2.15 -14.60
C VAL A 216 13.85 3.67 -14.70
N ALA A 217 13.43 4.21 -15.84
CA ALA A 217 13.30 5.64 -16.04
C ALA A 217 12.03 6.18 -15.36
N LEU A 218 12.12 7.31 -14.65
CA LEU A 218 11.00 7.94 -13.97
C LEU A 218 10.69 9.31 -14.59
N ARG A 219 9.46 9.48 -15.09
CA ARG A 219 8.86 10.73 -15.54
C ARG A 219 7.77 11.14 -14.54
N MET A 220 8.19 11.88 -13.52
CA MET A 220 7.33 12.31 -12.42
C MET A 220 6.78 13.72 -12.70
N GLY A 221 5.57 14.03 -12.21
CA GLY A 221 4.89 15.28 -12.50
C GLY A 221 4.38 15.35 -13.96
N ALA A 222 4.28 14.21 -14.66
CA ALA A 222 3.90 14.15 -16.06
C ALA A 222 2.54 13.45 -16.23
N THR A 223 1.64 14.08 -16.96
CA THR A 223 0.30 13.55 -17.27
C THR A 223 0.27 13.00 -18.69
N VAL A 224 -0.21 11.76 -18.84
CA VAL A 224 -0.49 11.19 -20.16
C VAL A 224 -1.74 11.83 -20.72
N THR A 225 -1.63 12.46 -21.90
CA THR A 225 -2.73 13.18 -22.57
C THR A 225 -3.21 12.48 -23.83
N GLY A 226 -2.49 11.48 -24.34
CA GLY A 226 -2.89 10.73 -25.51
C GLY A 226 -2.02 9.50 -25.75
N LEU A 227 -2.56 8.56 -26.54
CA LEU A 227 -1.86 7.40 -27.06
C LEU A 227 -2.15 7.31 -28.55
N GLN A 228 -1.10 7.17 -29.36
CA GLN A 228 -1.21 7.08 -30.80
C GLN A 228 -0.42 5.89 -31.35
N PRO A 229 -0.96 5.14 -32.32
CA PRO A 229 -0.20 4.14 -33.04
C PRO A 229 0.99 4.78 -33.77
N ASP A 230 2.17 4.15 -33.72
CA ASP A 230 3.36 4.57 -34.45
C ASP A 230 4.09 3.35 -35.02
N GLY A 231 3.57 2.82 -36.11
CA GLY A 231 4.02 1.57 -36.71
C GLY A 231 3.87 0.40 -35.75
N GLU A 232 4.98 -0.27 -35.42
CA GLU A 232 5.00 -1.36 -34.42
C GLU A 232 5.25 -0.85 -33.00
N SER A 233 4.95 0.42 -32.69
CA SER A 233 5.12 1.05 -31.38
C SER A 233 3.89 1.89 -31.04
N VAL A 234 3.87 2.43 -29.84
CA VAL A 234 2.89 3.41 -29.36
C VAL A 234 3.61 4.68 -28.96
N LEU A 235 3.11 5.80 -29.43
CA LEU A 235 3.55 7.13 -29.00
C LEU A 235 2.67 7.58 -27.84
N THR A 236 3.26 7.74 -26.66
CA THR A 236 2.60 8.25 -25.46
C THR A 236 2.81 9.76 -25.40
N LEU A 237 1.75 10.52 -25.56
CA LEU A 237 1.75 11.97 -25.49
C LEU A 237 1.67 12.42 -24.03
N LEU A 238 2.50 13.40 -23.67
CA LEU A 238 2.53 13.99 -22.35
C LEU A 238 1.98 15.42 -22.38
N GLU A 239 1.45 15.91 -21.27
CA GLU A 239 1.02 17.29 -21.13
C GLU A 239 2.18 18.26 -21.31
N GLU A 240 3.34 17.89 -20.77
CA GLU A 240 4.60 18.62 -20.93
C GLU A 240 5.75 17.66 -21.28
N GLY A 241 6.66 18.12 -22.12
CA GLY A 241 7.85 17.38 -22.54
C GLY A 241 7.65 16.58 -23.83
N GLU A 242 8.72 15.88 -24.23
CA GLU A 242 8.73 15.08 -25.45
C GLU A 242 7.87 13.81 -25.31
N PRO A 243 7.12 13.43 -26.35
CA PRO A 243 6.39 12.17 -26.36
C PRO A 243 7.32 10.96 -26.18
N LEU A 244 6.81 9.91 -25.57
CA LEU A 244 7.55 8.68 -25.32
C LEU A 244 7.11 7.59 -26.31
N ARG A 245 8.05 7.08 -27.08
CA ARG A 245 7.83 5.94 -27.99
C ARG A 245 8.18 4.64 -27.29
N ALA A 246 7.29 3.66 -27.32
CA ALA A 246 7.52 2.35 -26.71
C ALA A 246 6.83 1.22 -27.52
N ASP A 247 7.35 0.01 -27.38
CA ASP A 247 6.79 -1.18 -28.01
C ASP A 247 5.47 -1.63 -27.36
N MET A 248 5.28 -1.26 -26.08
CA MET A 248 4.03 -1.48 -25.35
C MET A 248 3.77 -0.39 -24.31
N VAL A 249 2.49 -0.20 -23.98
CA VAL A 249 2.05 0.70 -22.90
C VAL A 249 1.13 -0.05 -21.95
N LEU A 250 1.35 0.08 -20.64
CA LEU A 250 0.45 -0.41 -19.61
C LEU A 250 -0.18 0.77 -18.85
N LEU A 251 -1.50 0.79 -18.78
CA LEU A 251 -2.25 1.77 -18.01
C LEU A 251 -2.50 1.24 -16.59
N ALA A 252 -1.72 1.72 -15.63
CA ALA A 252 -1.80 1.40 -14.20
C ALA A 252 -2.24 2.62 -13.38
N LEU A 253 -3.19 3.40 -13.90
CA LEU A 253 -3.64 4.70 -13.36
C LEU A 253 -4.54 4.59 -12.11
N GLY A 254 -4.69 3.39 -11.59
CA GLY A 254 -5.57 3.07 -10.47
C GLY A 254 -6.88 2.42 -10.93
N VAL A 255 -7.78 2.24 -9.98
CA VAL A 255 -9.05 1.55 -10.17
C VAL A 255 -10.21 2.40 -9.66
N THR A 256 -11.40 2.17 -10.20
CA THR A 256 -12.66 2.73 -9.69
C THR A 256 -13.62 1.59 -9.34
N PRO A 257 -14.37 1.70 -8.24
CA PRO A 257 -15.39 0.70 -7.88
C PRO A 257 -16.34 0.41 -9.04
N ASP A 258 -16.61 -0.88 -9.32
CA ASP A 258 -17.57 -1.26 -10.37
C ASP A 258 -18.98 -1.34 -9.80
N THR A 259 -19.65 -0.20 -9.70
CA THR A 259 -20.93 -0.02 -9.00
C THR A 259 -22.11 0.25 -9.92
N LYS A 260 -21.93 0.11 -11.23
CA LYS A 260 -23.02 0.34 -12.21
C LYS A 260 -24.27 -0.50 -11.89
N LEU A 261 -24.07 -1.77 -11.52
CA LEU A 261 -25.16 -2.68 -11.17
C LEU A 261 -25.91 -2.22 -9.91
N ALA A 262 -25.17 -1.86 -8.86
CA ALA A 262 -25.74 -1.36 -7.60
C ALA A 262 -26.49 -0.03 -7.80
N LYS A 263 -25.89 0.90 -8.54
CA LYS A 263 -26.52 2.19 -8.89
C LYS A 263 -27.83 2.01 -9.62
N ASN A 264 -27.87 1.12 -10.63
CA ASN A 264 -29.07 0.87 -11.42
C ASN A 264 -30.17 0.19 -10.60
N ALA A 265 -29.81 -0.56 -9.56
CA ALA A 265 -30.73 -1.17 -8.61
C ALA A 265 -31.22 -0.20 -7.51
N GLY A 266 -30.78 1.06 -7.54
CA GLY A 266 -31.18 2.08 -6.55
C GLY A 266 -30.53 1.93 -5.19
N LEU A 267 -29.37 1.22 -5.09
CA LEU A 267 -28.62 1.14 -3.85
C LEU A 267 -27.85 2.43 -3.58
N ASP A 268 -27.72 2.79 -2.30
CA ASP A 268 -26.97 3.96 -1.89
C ASP A 268 -25.48 3.81 -2.22
N LEU A 269 -24.91 4.90 -2.72
CA LEU A 269 -23.49 4.98 -3.02
C LEU A 269 -22.79 5.94 -2.03
N GLY A 270 -21.56 5.60 -1.68
CA GLY A 270 -20.71 6.34 -0.77
C GLY A 270 -19.49 7.00 -1.45
N VAL A 271 -18.40 7.08 -0.71
CA VAL A 271 -17.16 7.74 -1.13
C VAL A 271 -16.64 7.18 -2.47
N GLY A 272 -16.29 8.08 -3.40
CA GLY A 272 -15.77 7.71 -4.71
C GLY A 272 -16.72 6.87 -5.58
N GLY A 273 -18.03 6.89 -5.29
CA GLY A 273 -19.05 6.12 -6.00
C GLY A 273 -19.09 4.63 -5.62
N SER A 274 -18.49 4.25 -4.50
CA SER A 274 -18.55 2.90 -3.93
C SER A 274 -19.94 2.55 -3.41
N ILE A 275 -20.22 1.27 -3.19
CA ILE A 275 -21.47 0.85 -2.55
C ILE A 275 -21.38 1.17 -1.05
N ALA A 276 -22.37 1.91 -0.53
CA ALA A 276 -22.48 2.19 0.88
C ALA A 276 -22.93 0.92 1.63
N VAL A 277 -22.18 0.56 2.67
CA VAL A 277 -22.49 -0.58 3.54
C VAL A 277 -22.33 -0.20 5.02
N ASN A 278 -23.07 -0.90 5.88
CA ASN A 278 -22.85 -0.81 7.31
C ASN A 278 -21.72 -1.76 7.77
N ASP A 279 -21.47 -1.83 9.08
CA ASP A 279 -20.43 -2.70 9.64
C ASP A 279 -20.74 -4.20 9.54
N ARG A 280 -21.99 -4.57 9.20
CA ARG A 280 -22.43 -5.94 8.92
C ARG A 280 -22.34 -6.31 7.43
N MET A 281 -21.83 -5.40 6.58
CA MET A 281 -21.77 -5.50 5.11
C MET A 281 -23.14 -5.46 4.43
N GLU A 282 -24.19 -4.98 5.10
CA GLU A 282 -25.52 -4.79 4.55
C GLU A 282 -25.58 -3.47 3.76
N THR A 283 -26.22 -3.49 2.59
CA THR A 283 -26.51 -2.31 1.77
C THR A 283 -27.77 -1.57 2.24
N SER A 284 -28.17 -0.53 1.53
CA SER A 284 -29.44 0.19 1.79
C SER A 284 -30.70 -0.64 1.50
N ALA A 285 -30.60 -1.72 0.72
CA ALA A 285 -31.72 -2.62 0.44
C ALA A 285 -31.66 -3.89 1.30
N PRO A 286 -32.81 -4.34 1.85
CA PRO A 286 -32.87 -5.57 2.63
C PRO A 286 -32.36 -6.78 1.86
N ASP A 287 -31.70 -7.70 2.57
CA ASP A 287 -31.19 -8.97 2.02
C ASP A 287 -30.12 -8.84 0.93
N ILE A 288 -29.58 -7.63 0.72
CA ILE A 288 -28.47 -7.38 -0.21
C ILE A 288 -27.24 -6.92 0.58
N TYR A 289 -26.16 -7.65 0.42
CA TYR A 289 -24.84 -7.40 1.01
C TYR A 289 -23.86 -6.99 -0.08
N ALA A 290 -22.82 -6.23 0.28
CA ALA A 290 -21.75 -5.92 -0.65
C ALA A 290 -20.38 -6.00 0.01
N VAL A 291 -19.36 -6.48 -0.72
CA VAL A 291 -18.01 -6.75 -0.20
C VAL A 291 -16.92 -6.50 -1.26
N GLY A 292 -15.69 -6.34 -0.84
CA GLY A 292 -14.50 -6.22 -1.67
C GLY A 292 -14.26 -4.78 -2.16
N ASP A 293 -13.56 -4.65 -3.30
CA ASP A 293 -13.09 -3.34 -3.81
C ASP A 293 -14.21 -2.39 -4.24
N ALA A 294 -15.45 -2.88 -4.32
CA ALA A 294 -16.61 -2.09 -4.69
C ALA A 294 -17.23 -1.31 -3.54
N VAL A 295 -16.86 -1.58 -2.27
CA VAL A 295 -17.51 -1.00 -1.10
C VAL A 295 -16.66 0.07 -0.42
N GLU A 296 -17.33 1.02 0.25
CA GLU A 296 -16.65 1.93 1.17
C GLU A 296 -16.25 1.20 2.46
N VAL A 297 -15.14 1.64 3.04
CA VAL A 297 -14.66 1.13 4.33
C VAL A 297 -14.35 2.29 5.27
N ARG A 298 -14.31 2.01 6.59
CA ARG A 298 -13.73 2.96 7.55
C ARG A 298 -12.22 2.77 7.62
N GLN A 299 -11.47 3.87 7.48
CA GLN A 299 -10.06 3.89 7.88
C GLN A 299 -9.99 3.75 9.42
N PHE A 300 -9.28 2.74 9.89
CA PHE A 300 -9.32 2.35 11.30
C PHE A 300 -8.83 3.43 12.27
N VAL A 301 -7.81 4.20 11.89
CA VAL A 301 -7.18 5.22 12.75
C VAL A 301 -8.03 6.50 12.81
N THR A 302 -8.51 6.99 11.66
CA THR A 302 -9.24 8.26 11.57
C THR A 302 -10.76 8.09 11.74
N GLY A 303 -11.28 6.88 11.53
CA GLY A 303 -12.72 6.62 11.50
C GLY A 303 -13.43 7.11 10.23
N GLN A 304 -12.72 7.79 9.32
CA GLN A 304 -13.28 8.33 8.09
C GLN A 304 -13.61 7.24 7.08
N LYS A 305 -14.61 7.49 6.26
CA LYS A 305 -14.97 6.63 5.13
C LYS A 305 -13.98 6.81 3.99
N THR A 306 -13.52 5.71 3.40
CA THR A 306 -12.52 5.70 2.34
C THR A 306 -12.65 4.46 1.45
N LEU A 307 -11.79 4.35 0.44
CA LEU A 307 -11.63 3.16 -0.40
C LEU A 307 -10.30 2.47 -0.07
N ILE A 308 -10.36 1.17 0.19
CA ILE A 308 -9.16 0.34 0.44
C ILE A 308 -9.30 -0.94 -0.38
N SER A 309 -8.77 -0.92 -1.60
CA SER A 309 -8.82 -2.04 -2.54
C SER A 309 -7.68 -3.02 -2.26
N LEU A 310 -7.85 -3.85 -1.22
CA LEU A 310 -6.88 -4.85 -0.78
C LEU A 310 -7.57 -6.20 -0.50
N ALA A 311 -6.88 -7.29 -0.80
CA ALA A 311 -7.41 -8.65 -0.64
C ALA A 311 -7.76 -9.01 0.82
N GLY A 312 -6.96 -8.54 1.78
CA GLY A 312 -7.20 -8.80 3.21
C GLY A 312 -8.56 -8.29 3.70
N PRO A 313 -8.90 -7.01 3.52
CA PRO A 313 -10.25 -6.47 3.78
C PRO A 313 -11.35 -7.22 3.03
N ALA A 314 -11.19 -7.46 1.72
CA ALA A 314 -12.18 -8.15 0.89
C ALA A 314 -12.54 -9.54 1.44
N ASN A 315 -11.54 -10.35 1.81
CA ASN A 315 -11.75 -11.68 2.39
C ASN A 315 -12.46 -11.62 3.76
N LYS A 316 -12.08 -10.66 4.62
CA LYS A 316 -12.72 -10.46 5.92
C LYS A 316 -14.19 -10.03 5.76
N GLN A 317 -14.46 -9.11 4.84
CA GLN A 317 -15.82 -8.65 4.52
C GLN A 317 -16.69 -9.79 3.99
N GLY A 318 -16.17 -10.62 3.07
CA GLY A 318 -16.87 -11.81 2.56
C GLY A 318 -17.26 -12.77 3.69
N ARG A 319 -16.35 -13.01 4.63
CA ARG A 319 -16.64 -13.83 5.82
C ARG A 319 -17.72 -13.20 6.71
N ILE A 320 -17.65 -11.90 6.98
CA ILE A 320 -18.60 -11.16 7.82
C ILE A 320 -20.00 -11.16 7.19
N ALA A 321 -20.09 -10.88 5.88
CA ALA A 321 -21.36 -10.96 5.16
C ALA A 321 -21.99 -12.36 5.27
N ALA A 322 -21.19 -13.41 5.08
CA ALA A 322 -21.65 -14.79 5.21
C ALA A 322 -22.14 -15.13 6.62
N ASP A 323 -21.40 -14.73 7.66
CA ASP A 323 -21.80 -14.94 9.04
C ASP A 323 -23.18 -14.28 9.30
N ASN A 324 -23.38 -13.04 8.82
CA ASN A 324 -24.63 -12.30 8.99
C ASN A 324 -25.80 -12.86 8.15
N ILE A 325 -25.53 -13.32 6.95
CA ILE A 325 -26.50 -14.02 6.09
C ILE A 325 -27.05 -15.26 6.80
N CYS A 326 -26.21 -15.98 7.52
CA CYS A 326 -26.56 -17.19 8.27
C CYS A 326 -27.02 -16.88 9.71
N GLY A 327 -27.44 -15.66 10.03
CA GLY A 327 -28.05 -15.28 11.33
C GLY A 327 -27.05 -14.88 12.41
N GLY A 328 -25.77 -14.70 12.09
CA GLY A 328 -24.75 -14.20 13.02
C GLY A 328 -24.83 -12.69 13.26
N ASP A 329 -23.93 -12.17 14.12
CA ASP A 329 -23.72 -10.73 14.39
C ASP A 329 -22.22 -10.37 14.30
N SER A 330 -21.63 -10.62 13.13
CA SER A 330 -20.24 -10.26 12.84
C SER A 330 -20.12 -8.83 12.30
N ARG A 331 -19.04 -8.12 12.71
CA ARG A 331 -18.85 -6.72 12.36
C ARG A 331 -17.47 -6.45 11.77
N PHE A 332 -17.41 -5.61 10.75
CA PHE A 332 -16.20 -5.11 10.15
C PHE A 332 -15.79 -3.78 10.77
N HIS A 333 -14.77 -3.79 11.61
CA HIS A 333 -14.30 -2.61 12.33
C HIS A 333 -13.31 -1.74 11.52
N GLY A 334 -13.45 -1.73 10.20
CA GLY A 334 -12.58 -0.96 9.31
C GLY A 334 -11.23 -1.63 9.03
N ALA A 335 -10.45 -0.97 8.17
CA ALA A 335 -9.12 -1.39 7.77
C ALA A 335 -8.11 -0.25 7.92
N GLN A 336 -6.86 -0.59 8.13
CA GLN A 336 -5.76 0.38 8.31
C GLN A 336 -4.83 0.44 7.10
N ALA A 337 -5.21 -0.16 5.98
CA ALA A 337 -4.48 -0.18 4.72
C ALA A 337 -3.04 -0.72 4.84
N SER A 338 -2.84 -1.78 5.63
CA SER A 338 -1.54 -2.44 5.71
C SER A 338 -1.18 -3.06 4.36
N SER A 339 0.01 -2.72 3.86
CA SER A 339 0.49 -3.14 2.55
C SER A 339 1.99 -3.42 2.58
N VAL A 340 2.42 -4.35 1.72
CA VAL A 340 3.82 -4.68 1.50
C VAL A 340 4.03 -4.88 0.01
N LEU A 341 5.19 -4.46 -0.49
CA LEU A 341 5.58 -4.53 -1.89
C LEU A 341 7.06 -4.92 -1.99
N LYS A 342 7.35 -5.88 -2.85
CA LYS A 342 8.72 -6.22 -3.25
C LYS A 342 9.11 -5.36 -4.45
N LEU A 343 10.33 -4.82 -4.44
CA LEU A 343 10.91 -4.02 -5.50
C LEU A 343 12.36 -4.47 -5.71
N PHE A 344 12.57 -5.44 -6.57
CA PHE A 344 13.86 -6.11 -6.79
C PHE A 344 14.38 -6.75 -5.49
N ASP A 345 15.46 -6.23 -4.92
CA ASP A 345 16.04 -6.68 -3.64
C ASP A 345 15.59 -5.85 -2.43
N MET A 346 14.64 -4.93 -2.63
CA MET A 346 14.08 -4.07 -1.59
C MET A 346 12.61 -4.41 -1.31
N THR A 347 12.21 -4.25 -0.07
CA THR A 347 10.82 -4.33 0.38
C THR A 347 10.37 -2.98 0.91
N ALA A 348 9.17 -2.54 0.52
CA ALA A 348 8.52 -1.34 1.03
C ALA A 348 7.18 -1.72 1.66
N ALA A 349 6.91 -1.27 2.88
CA ALA A 349 5.68 -1.59 3.59
C ALA A 349 5.13 -0.40 4.37
N SER A 350 3.80 -0.32 4.48
CA SER A 350 3.13 0.73 5.24
C SER A 350 1.89 0.21 5.97
N THR A 351 1.51 0.87 7.06
CA THR A 351 0.30 0.58 7.82
C THR A 351 -0.19 1.82 8.56
N GLY A 352 -1.50 1.92 8.79
CA GLY A 352 -2.11 3.08 9.45
C GLY A 352 -2.25 4.26 8.50
N ILE A 353 -1.86 5.45 8.95
CA ILE A 353 -1.94 6.70 8.18
C ILE A 353 -0.55 7.28 7.91
N ASN A 354 -0.44 8.08 6.86
CA ASN A 354 0.73 8.88 6.54
C ASN A 354 0.55 10.34 7.00
N GLU A 355 1.59 11.18 6.88
CA GLU A 355 1.53 12.59 7.27
C GLU A 355 0.46 13.37 6.52
N LYS A 356 0.29 13.09 5.22
CA LYS A 356 -0.74 13.75 4.41
C LYS A 356 -2.13 13.53 4.98
N THR A 357 -2.44 12.29 5.39
CA THR A 357 -3.71 11.97 6.02
C THR A 357 -3.81 12.62 7.40
N ALA A 358 -2.75 12.56 8.22
CA ALA A 358 -2.75 13.17 9.54
C ALA A 358 -3.00 14.68 9.47
N GLN A 359 -2.43 15.38 8.49
CA GLN A 359 -2.65 16.80 8.28
C GLN A 359 -4.06 17.11 7.76
N ALA A 360 -4.56 16.33 6.79
CA ALA A 360 -5.90 16.50 6.25
C ALA A 360 -7.00 16.31 7.31
N GLU A 361 -6.75 15.45 8.30
CA GLU A 361 -7.65 15.19 9.43
C GLU A 361 -7.31 16.05 10.68
N GLU A 362 -6.42 17.03 10.53
CA GLU A 362 -6.02 17.98 11.60
C GLU A 362 -5.60 17.30 12.91
N LEU A 363 -4.93 16.12 12.82
CA LEU A 363 -4.49 15.39 14.00
C LEU A 363 -3.27 16.06 14.64
N ASP A 364 -3.23 16.12 15.98
CA ASP A 364 -2.04 16.56 16.73
C ASP A 364 -1.04 15.42 16.81
N TYR A 365 -0.20 15.30 15.79
CA TYR A 365 0.78 14.23 15.65
C TYR A 365 2.21 14.76 15.67
N ASP A 366 3.15 13.84 15.90
CA ASP A 366 4.56 14.01 15.61
C ASP A 366 5.10 12.71 14.99
N LYS A 367 6.34 12.73 14.55
CA LYS A 367 6.98 11.62 13.84
C LYS A 367 8.39 11.37 14.32
N ILE A 368 8.86 10.16 14.10
CA ILE A 368 10.27 9.80 14.24
C ILE A 368 10.75 9.12 12.97
N VAL A 369 12.05 9.27 12.68
CA VAL A 369 12.74 8.54 11.61
C VAL A 369 13.98 7.89 12.22
N LEU A 370 14.18 6.60 11.96
CA LEU A 370 15.31 5.83 12.51
C LEU A 370 15.81 4.80 11.50
N PHE A 371 17.10 4.46 11.59
CA PHE A 371 17.78 3.51 10.71
C PHE A 371 18.50 2.41 11.49
N PRO A 372 17.79 1.52 12.16
CA PRO A 372 18.39 0.37 12.83
C PRO A 372 18.81 -0.69 11.80
N PRO A 373 19.76 -1.58 12.13
CA PRO A 373 20.02 -2.77 11.35
C PRO A 373 18.84 -3.73 11.41
N ALA A 374 18.60 -4.47 10.33
CA ALA A 374 17.53 -5.49 10.26
C ALA A 374 17.73 -6.62 11.26
N HIS A 375 18.99 -6.97 11.55
CA HIS A 375 19.38 -7.97 12.53
C HIS A 375 20.69 -7.58 13.21
N ALA A 376 21.24 -8.42 14.08
CA ALA A 376 22.46 -8.15 14.82
C ALA A 376 23.64 -7.82 13.88
N SER A 377 24.28 -6.66 14.07
CA SER A 377 25.33 -6.16 13.17
C SER A 377 26.61 -7.01 13.14
N TYR A 378 26.83 -7.83 14.16
CA TYR A 378 27.95 -8.79 14.19
C TYR A 378 27.66 -10.08 13.39
N TYR A 379 26.40 -10.32 12.99
CA TYR A 379 26.04 -11.39 12.07
C TYR A 379 26.12 -10.88 10.63
N PRO A 380 26.74 -11.64 9.70
CA PRO A 380 26.95 -11.19 8.33
C PRO A 380 25.64 -10.85 7.60
N GLY A 381 25.68 -9.84 6.74
CA GLY A 381 24.57 -9.48 5.86
C GLY A 381 23.58 -8.46 6.43
N ALA A 382 23.82 -7.91 7.63
CA ALA A 382 22.93 -6.89 8.21
C ALA A 382 22.79 -5.67 7.30
N THR A 383 21.55 -5.36 6.90
CA THR A 383 21.20 -4.18 6.11
C THR A 383 20.36 -3.21 6.94
N PRO A 384 20.37 -1.90 6.64
CA PRO A 384 19.55 -0.94 7.36
C PRO A 384 18.07 -1.11 7.02
N LEU A 385 17.22 -0.90 8.03
CA LEU A 385 15.81 -0.61 7.87
C LEU A 385 15.62 0.91 7.96
N TYR A 386 14.90 1.50 7.02
CA TYR A 386 14.48 2.89 7.04
C TYR A 386 13.06 2.92 7.57
N ILE A 387 12.86 3.44 8.77
CA ILE A 387 11.57 3.42 9.46
C ILE A 387 11.12 4.83 9.75
N LYS A 388 9.89 5.15 9.37
CA LYS A 388 9.17 6.34 9.79
C LYS A 388 7.92 5.91 10.54
N ALA A 389 7.70 6.47 11.73
CA ALA A 389 6.51 6.20 12.53
C ALA A 389 5.86 7.52 12.96
N LEU A 390 4.53 7.56 12.85
CA LEU A 390 3.68 8.67 13.27
C LEU A 390 2.98 8.30 14.57
N TYR A 391 2.91 9.25 15.51
CA TYR A 391 2.24 9.05 16.78
C TYR A 391 1.44 10.30 17.21
N GLU A 392 0.40 10.11 17.98
CA GLU A 392 -0.43 11.15 18.57
C GLU A 392 0.32 11.79 19.76
N LYS A 393 0.50 13.11 19.79
CA LYS A 393 1.32 13.77 20.82
C LYS A 393 0.80 13.54 22.24
N GLY A 394 -0.47 13.76 22.48
CA GLY A 394 -1.02 13.68 23.86
C GLY A 394 -0.96 12.27 24.46
N THR A 395 -1.32 11.26 23.68
CA THR A 395 -1.44 9.86 24.15
C THR A 395 -0.21 9.01 23.87
N LEU A 396 0.66 9.44 22.96
CA LEU A 396 1.80 8.70 22.39
C LEU A 396 1.38 7.39 21.70
N ARG A 397 0.13 7.30 21.25
CA ARG A 397 -0.42 6.16 20.51
C ARG A 397 0.12 6.16 19.07
N LEU A 398 0.49 4.99 18.57
CA LEU A 398 0.93 4.83 17.20
C LEU A 398 -0.23 5.04 16.22
N LEU A 399 -0.03 5.88 15.21
CA LEU A 399 -1.02 6.22 14.18
C LEU A 399 -0.71 5.61 12.81
N GLY A 400 0.59 5.49 12.49
CA GLY A 400 1.03 4.97 11.22
C GLY A 400 2.51 4.64 11.20
N ALA A 401 2.90 3.79 10.26
CA ALA A 401 4.30 3.45 10.05
C ALA A 401 4.60 3.12 8.59
N GLN A 402 5.81 3.43 8.17
CA GLN A 402 6.36 3.11 6.86
C GLN A 402 7.77 2.55 7.06
N ILE A 403 8.06 1.45 6.36
CA ILE A 403 9.36 0.79 6.44
C ILE A 403 9.84 0.48 5.03
N VAL A 404 11.10 0.79 4.77
CA VAL A 404 11.82 0.40 3.55
C VAL A 404 13.10 -0.29 3.96
N GLY A 405 13.46 -1.40 3.30
CA GLY A 405 14.67 -2.15 3.58
C GLY A 405 14.76 -3.42 2.74
N ARG A 406 15.81 -4.21 2.94
CA ARG A 406 15.99 -5.47 2.20
C ARG A 406 15.38 -6.65 2.95
N GLU A 407 15.60 -6.73 4.25
CA GLU A 407 15.18 -7.86 5.09
C GLU A 407 14.40 -7.38 6.32
N GLY A 408 13.46 -8.19 6.79
CA GLY A 408 12.75 -7.99 8.05
C GLY A 408 11.79 -6.79 8.07
N VAL A 409 11.43 -6.24 6.91
CA VAL A 409 10.41 -5.19 6.74
C VAL A 409 9.03 -5.75 7.04
N ASP A 410 8.69 -6.88 6.44
CA ASP A 410 7.43 -7.62 6.59
C ASP A 410 7.15 -7.99 8.04
N LYS A 411 8.15 -8.52 8.75
CA LYS A 411 8.04 -8.84 10.18
C LYS A 411 7.65 -7.60 11.02
N ARG A 412 8.33 -6.46 10.81
CA ARG A 412 8.13 -5.28 11.65
C ARG A 412 6.86 -4.52 11.30
N ILE A 413 6.50 -4.45 10.04
CA ILE A 413 5.25 -3.78 9.67
C ILE A 413 4.03 -4.50 10.23
N ASP A 414 4.04 -5.84 10.32
CA ASP A 414 2.95 -6.61 10.90
C ASP A 414 2.85 -6.43 12.43
N VAL A 415 3.98 -6.33 13.12
CA VAL A 415 3.99 -5.96 14.55
C VAL A 415 3.42 -4.57 14.76
N LEU A 416 3.83 -3.58 13.93
CA LEU A 416 3.31 -2.21 14.02
C LEU A 416 1.83 -2.13 13.61
N ALA A 417 1.39 -2.90 12.63
CA ALA A 417 -0.01 -3.02 12.27
C ALA A 417 -0.86 -3.58 13.44
N THR A 418 -0.33 -4.58 14.13
CA THR A 418 -0.96 -5.15 15.33
C THR A 418 -1.00 -4.13 16.46
N ALA A 419 0.08 -3.37 16.66
CA ALA A 419 0.18 -2.32 17.66
C ALA A 419 -0.85 -1.19 17.41
N ILE A 420 -0.98 -0.72 16.16
CA ILE A 420 -2.01 0.25 15.77
C ILE A 420 -3.41 -0.30 16.06
N ARG A 421 -3.67 -1.55 15.67
CA ARG A 421 -4.97 -2.20 15.88
C ARG A 421 -5.34 -2.36 17.34
N ALA A 422 -4.35 -2.60 18.20
CA ALA A 422 -4.50 -2.67 19.65
C ALA A 422 -4.50 -1.29 20.33
N GLY A 423 -4.29 -0.19 19.61
CA GLY A 423 -4.20 1.15 20.18
C GLY A 423 -2.98 1.35 21.08
N MET A 424 -1.87 0.64 20.82
CA MET A 424 -0.69 0.66 21.67
C MET A 424 0.03 2.02 21.65
N THR A 425 0.55 2.38 22.82
CA THR A 425 1.37 3.58 23.05
C THR A 425 2.87 3.27 22.93
N ALA A 426 3.69 4.31 22.87
CA ALA A 426 5.14 4.18 22.89
C ALA A 426 5.67 3.37 24.10
N ALA A 427 5.06 3.54 25.28
CA ALA A 427 5.43 2.78 26.49
C ALA A 427 5.20 1.27 26.32
N GLN A 428 4.11 0.90 25.67
CA GLN A 428 3.80 -0.51 25.38
C GLN A 428 4.68 -1.09 24.27
N LEU A 429 5.03 -0.29 23.24
CA LEU A 429 5.94 -0.74 22.17
C LEU A 429 7.33 -1.11 22.71
N LYS A 430 7.87 -0.33 23.65
CA LYS A 430 9.19 -0.61 24.23
C LYS A 430 9.23 -1.89 25.07
N GLU A 431 8.08 -2.33 25.58
CA GLU A 431 7.93 -3.50 26.47
C GLU A 431 7.60 -4.79 25.70
N LEU A 432 7.39 -4.70 24.37
CA LEU A 432 7.14 -5.90 23.58
C LEU A 432 8.32 -6.88 23.67
N ASP A 433 8.01 -8.11 24.07
CA ASP A 433 8.95 -9.23 24.06
C ASP A 433 8.93 -9.90 22.68
N LEU A 434 9.87 -9.48 21.82
CA LEU A 434 9.94 -9.93 20.43
C LEU A 434 11.05 -10.96 20.26
N ALA A 435 10.77 -11.99 19.44
CA ALA A 435 11.69 -13.08 19.18
C ALA A 435 13.04 -12.59 18.61
N TYR A 436 14.11 -13.02 19.24
CA TYR A 436 15.48 -12.66 18.88
C TYR A 436 16.37 -13.90 18.66
N ALA A 437 17.07 -13.87 17.55
CA ALA A 437 18.33 -14.57 17.33
C ALA A 437 19.15 -13.75 16.32
N PRO A 438 20.49 -13.85 16.31
CA PRO A 438 21.35 -12.98 15.49
C PRO A 438 20.97 -12.86 14.00
N PRO A 439 20.51 -13.92 13.31
CA PRO A 439 20.12 -13.83 11.90
C PRO A 439 18.79 -13.09 11.65
N TYR A 440 17.94 -12.90 12.67
CA TYR A 440 16.56 -12.43 12.49
C TYR A 440 16.27 -11.06 13.11
N ALA A 441 17.00 -10.69 14.14
CA ALA A 441 16.77 -9.45 14.88
C ALA A 441 18.01 -9.01 15.67
N SER A 442 17.91 -7.86 16.32
CA SER A 442 18.76 -7.46 17.43
C SER A 442 18.01 -7.68 18.74
N ALA A 443 18.73 -7.85 19.86
CA ALA A 443 18.12 -8.02 21.18
C ALA A 443 17.19 -6.86 21.58
N LYS A 444 17.47 -5.66 21.04
CA LYS A 444 16.55 -4.51 21.02
C LYS A 444 16.00 -4.43 19.60
N ASP A 445 14.79 -4.93 19.38
CA ASP A 445 14.19 -4.91 18.04
C ASP A 445 13.92 -3.46 17.59
N PRO A 446 13.98 -3.17 16.28
CA PRO A 446 13.57 -1.88 15.72
C PRO A 446 12.23 -1.36 16.22
N VAL A 447 11.25 -2.23 16.49
CA VAL A 447 9.96 -1.84 17.06
C VAL A 447 10.10 -1.29 18.48
N ASN A 448 10.96 -1.90 19.31
CA ASN A 448 11.24 -1.37 20.65
C ASN A 448 11.91 0.01 20.58
N PHE A 449 12.81 0.22 19.60
CA PHE A 449 13.44 1.53 19.39
C PHE A 449 12.44 2.63 19.08
N ILE A 450 11.36 2.35 18.33
CA ILE A 450 10.28 3.32 18.12
C ILE A 450 9.73 3.80 19.45
N GLY A 451 9.41 2.87 20.38
CA GLY A 451 8.91 3.20 21.70
C GLY A 451 9.91 4.03 22.53
N TYR A 452 11.20 3.65 22.50
CA TYR A 452 12.25 4.40 23.23
C TYR A 452 12.42 5.84 22.70
N LEU A 453 12.40 6.04 21.38
CA LEU A 453 12.57 7.35 20.78
C LEU A 453 11.39 8.27 21.11
N ILE A 454 10.17 7.80 20.89
CA ILE A 454 8.96 8.59 21.19
C ILE A 454 8.91 8.98 22.67
N GLU A 455 9.21 8.05 23.58
CA GLU A 455 9.21 8.33 25.02
C GLU A 455 10.28 9.36 25.39
N ASN A 456 11.49 9.27 24.83
CA ASN A 456 12.57 10.23 25.09
C ASN A 456 12.22 11.64 24.61
N LEU A 457 11.53 11.76 23.48
CA LEU A 457 11.03 13.04 22.96
C LEU A 457 9.93 13.60 23.85
N ALA A 458 8.93 12.80 24.21
CA ALA A 458 7.82 13.20 25.06
C ALA A 458 8.27 13.64 26.46
N GLN A 459 9.31 13.01 26.99
CA GLN A 459 9.91 13.38 28.30
C GLN A 459 10.91 14.55 28.19
N GLY A 460 11.10 15.15 27.03
CA GLY A 460 12.04 16.25 26.83
C GLY A 460 13.52 15.87 27.01
N LYS A 461 13.84 14.57 27.05
CA LYS A 461 15.22 14.08 27.19
C LYS A 461 16.08 14.40 25.97
N VAL A 462 15.46 14.54 24.82
CA VAL A 462 16.08 14.95 23.56
C VAL A 462 15.08 15.80 22.76
N ARG A 463 15.60 16.69 21.93
CA ARG A 463 14.84 17.41 20.91
C ARG A 463 15.29 16.96 19.55
N GLN A 464 14.38 16.98 18.57
CA GLN A 464 14.70 16.66 17.18
C GLN A 464 14.34 17.80 16.23
N PHE A 465 14.99 17.82 15.08
CA PHE A 465 14.61 18.57 13.90
C PHE A 465 14.65 17.61 12.70
N HIS A 466 13.96 17.99 11.63
CA HIS A 466 13.80 17.12 10.48
C HIS A 466 14.58 17.63 9.28
N TRP A 467 14.72 16.79 8.26
CA TRP A 467 15.45 17.09 7.02
C TRP A 467 15.00 18.41 6.36
N HIS A 468 13.71 18.73 6.39
CA HIS A 468 13.14 19.96 5.81
C HIS A 468 13.47 21.22 6.62
N ASP A 469 13.81 21.11 7.88
CA ASP A 469 14.21 22.25 8.72
C ASP A 469 15.63 22.69 8.44
N VAL A 470 16.48 21.81 7.87
CA VAL A 470 17.92 22.05 7.64
C VAL A 470 18.17 23.31 6.81
N ALA A 471 17.34 23.57 5.77
CA ALA A 471 17.48 24.75 4.93
C ALA A 471 17.19 26.08 5.66
N ALA A 472 16.35 26.04 6.70
CA ALA A 472 15.97 27.21 7.48
C ALA A 472 16.91 27.46 8.69
N LEU A 473 17.86 26.57 8.98
CA LEU A 473 18.80 26.78 10.08
C LEU A 473 19.70 27.98 9.81
N PRO A 474 19.93 28.87 10.79
CA PRO A 474 20.82 30.03 10.63
C PRO A 474 22.24 29.63 10.22
N ARG A 475 22.85 30.44 9.32
CA ARG A 475 24.25 30.30 8.85
C ARG A 475 25.11 31.50 9.27
N ASP A 476 24.59 32.40 10.09
CA ASP A 476 25.20 33.64 10.55
C ASP A 476 26.09 33.47 11.82
N GLY A 477 26.26 32.24 12.29
CA GLY A 477 27.03 31.93 13.49
C GLY A 477 26.22 32.06 14.78
N SER A 478 24.92 32.33 14.76
CA SER A 478 24.03 32.36 15.92
C SER A 478 23.73 30.96 16.47
N VAL A 479 23.96 29.90 15.69
CA VAL A 479 23.84 28.49 16.07
C VAL A 479 25.11 27.73 15.71
N THR A 480 25.31 26.56 16.33
CA THR A 480 26.36 25.61 15.93
C THR A 480 25.73 24.42 15.22
N LEU A 481 26.14 24.15 13.98
CA LEU A 481 25.86 22.90 13.29
C LEU A 481 27.00 21.94 13.60
N LEU A 482 26.69 20.79 14.23
CA LEU A 482 27.70 19.84 14.69
C LEU A 482 27.54 18.50 13.99
N ASP A 483 28.55 18.10 13.22
CA ASP A 483 28.63 16.76 12.61
C ASP A 483 29.49 15.85 13.50
N VAL A 484 28.86 14.78 14.03
CA VAL A 484 29.53 13.84 14.95
C VAL A 484 29.86 12.49 14.28
N ARG A 485 29.95 12.48 12.96
CA ARG A 485 30.37 11.32 12.17
C ARG A 485 31.89 11.11 12.22
N THR A 486 32.36 10.00 11.67
CA THR A 486 33.77 9.73 11.48
C THR A 486 34.38 10.64 10.38
N ASN A 487 35.70 10.79 10.36
CA ASN A 487 36.42 11.53 9.31
C ASN A 487 36.09 10.99 7.89
N ALA A 488 36.01 9.67 7.74
CA ALA A 488 35.72 9.04 6.47
C ALA A 488 34.29 9.37 5.97
N GLU A 489 33.30 9.38 6.85
CA GLU A 489 31.92 9.72 6.49
C GLU A 489 31.77 11.20 6.10
N VAL A 490 32.46 12.11 6.80
CA VAL A 490 32.40 13.54 6.52
C VAL A 490 33.11 13.90 5.20
N SER A 491 34.17 13.17 4.84
CA SER A 491 34.88 13.39 3.56
C SER A 491 34.03 13.07 2.32
N SER A 492 32.99 12.23 2.46
CA SER A 492 32.04 11.91 1.38
C SER A 492 30.89 12.91 1.23
N GLY A 493 30.83 13.95 2.08
CA GLY A 493 29.80 14.99 2.08
C GLY A 493 29.33 15.33 3.49
N ARG A 494 28.91 16.58 3.72
CA ARG A 494 28.42 17.07 5.03
C ARG A 494 27.43 18.22 4.86
N LEU A 495 26.75 18.57 5.94
CA LEU A 495 25.99 19.82 5.98
C LEU A 495 26.95 21.00 5.89
N GLU A 496 26.67 21.92 4.99
CA GLU A 496 27.50 23.10 4.79
C GLU A 496 27.60 23.93 6.07
N GLY A 497 28.82 24.38 6.41
CA GLY A 497 29.10 25.17 7.61
C GLY A 497 29.12 24.37 8.92
N SER A 498 29.04 23.03 8.88
CA SER A 498 29.11 22.22 10.10
C SER A 498 30.53 22.14 10.68
N LEU A 499 30.64 22.32 12.01
CA LEU A 499 31.80 21.95 12.80
C LEU A 499 31.86 20.43 12.90
N HIS A 500 33.02 19.84 12.76
CA HIS A 500 33.20 18.40 12.85
C HIS A 500 33.92 18.00 14.14
N ILE A 501 33.22 17.26 14.98
CA ILE A 501 33.77 16.63 16.18
C ILE A 501 33.18 15.21 16.28
N PRO A 502 33.95 14.15 16.00
CA PRO A 502 33.48 12.78 16.18
C PRO A 502 32.88 12.54 17.58
N VAL A 503 31.80 11.77 17.67
CA VAL A 503 31.09 11.56 18.95
C VAL A 503 31.99 11.04 20.05
N ASP A 504 32.99 10.24 19.70
CA ASP A 504 33.93 9.65 20.68
C ASP A 504 34.93 10.67 21.22
N GLU A 505 35.20 11.76 20.50
CA GLU A 505 36.05 12.88 20.91
C GLU A 505 35.25 14.01 21.58
N LEU A 506 33.91 14.00 21.50
CA LEU A 506 33.09 15.14 21.88
C LEU A 506 33.29 15.57 23.36
N ARG A 507 33.45 14.59 24.28
CA ARG A 507 33.61 14.89 25.72
C ARG A 507 34.88 15.69 26.01
N GLU A 508 35.93 15.46 25.27
CA GLU A 508 37.24 16.10 25.43
C GLU A 508 37.29 17.45 24.74
N ARG A 509 36.47 17.63 23.72
CA ARG A 509 36.43 18.80 22.84
C ARG A 509 35.23 19.72 23.07
N LEU A 510 34.50 19.57 24.17
CA LEU A 510 33.36 20.42 24.52
C LEU A 510 33.73 21.92 24.62
N GLY A 511 34.99 22.23 24.93
CA GLY A 511 35.50 23.62 24.97
C GLY A 511 35.53 24.33 23.61
N GLU A 512 35.37 23.61 22.49
CA GLU A 512 35.26 24.20 21.17
C GLU A 512 33.83 24.71 20.87
N LEU A 513 32.85 24.37 21.72
CA LEU A 513 31.45 24.76 21.56
C LEU A 513 31.09 25.92 22.50
N ASP A 514 30.32 26.86 22.00
CA ASP A 514 29.76 27.95 22.80
C ASP A 514 28.46 27.49 23.47
N PRO A 515 28.40 27.40 24.84
CA PRO A 515 27.22 26.92 25.53
C PRO A 515 26.01 27.87 25.43
N ALA A 516 26.22 29.12 25.05
CA ALA A 516 25.14 30.08 24.81
C ALA A 516 24.42 29.90 23.48
N LYS A 517 25.00 29.12 22.54
CA LYS A 517 24.43 28.88 21.22
C LYS A 517 23.70 27.55 21.12
N PRO A 518 22.53 27.49 20.48
CA PRO A 518 21.89 26.23 20.14
C PRO A 518 22.77 25.35 19.23
N VAL A 519 22.84 24.05 19.57
CA VAL A 519 23.63 23.07 18.80
C VAL A 519 22.71 22.14 18.05
N TYR A 520 22.78 22.15 16.73
CA TYR A 520 22.06 21.24 15.84
C TYR A 520 22.99 20.12 15.39
N VAL A 521 22.72 18.91 15.86
CA VAL A 521 23.63 17.76 15.75
C VAL A 521 23.17 16.79 14.67
N ASN A 522 24.05 16.39 13.78
CA ASN A 522 23.80 15.30 12.83
C ASN A 522 24.85 14.19 12.97
N CYS A 523 24.42 12.97 12.65
CA CYS A 523 25.28 11.84 12.35
C CYS A 523 24.74 11.10 11.13
N GLN A 524 25.23 9.91 10.80
CA GLN A 524 24.80 9.18 9.60
C GLN A 524 23.33 8.70 9.67
N SER A 525 22.88 8.17 10.82
CA SER A 525 21.60 7.45 10.97
C SER A 525 20.73 7.90 12.17
N GLY A 526 21.17 8.92 12.94
CA GLY A 526 20.44 9.44 14.11
C GLY A 526 20.95 8.95 15.47
N LEU A 527 21.56 7.77 15.59
CA LEU A 527 21.97 7.21 16.90
C LEU A 527 23.10 8.01 17.56
N ARG A 528 24.22 8.26 16.86
CA ARG A 528 25.37 9.02 17.41
C ARG A 528 25.01 10.47 17.73
N SER A 529 24.15 11.09 16.92
CA SER A 529 23.66 12.44 17.20
C SER A 529 22.73 12.47 18.41
N TYR A 530 21.92 11.44 18.64
CA TYR A 530 21.19 11.26 19.89
C TYR A 530 22.14 11.18 21.10
N LEU A 531 23.19 10.34 21.03
CA LEU A 531 24.19 10.22 22.09
C LEU A 531 24.90 11.55 22.36
N ALA A 532 25.29 12.26 21.31
CA ALA A 532 25.88 13.58 21.41
C ALA A 532 24.94 14.59 22.09
N CYS A 533 23.66 14.61 21.73
CA CYS A 533 22.66 15.45 22.40
C CYS A 533 22.50 15.09 23.88
N ARG A 534 22.61 13.81 24.26
CA ARG A 534 22.58 13.41 25.67
C ARG A 534 23.80 13.93 26.43
N ILE A 535 24.99 13.92 25.83
CA ILE A 535 26.22 14.51 26.41
C ILE A 535 26.02 16.02 26.56
N LEU A 536 25.63 16.71 25.50
CA LEU A 536 25.48 18.16 25.46
C LEU A 536 24.42 18.67 26.46
N THR A 537 23.22 18.04 26.46
CA THR A 537 22.13 18.44 27.37
C THR A 537 22.55 18.34 28.83
N GLN A 538 23.30 17.30 29.24
CA GLN A 538 23.78 17.12 30.60
C GLN A 538 24.90 18.08 30.96
N ARG A 539 25.49 18.79 29.99
CA ARG A 539 26.48 19.85 30.15
C ARG A 539 25.88 21.25 29.97
N GLY A 540 24.53 21.35 29.88
CA GLY A 540 23.81 22.62 29.80
C GLY A 540 23.68 23.23 28.40
N PHE A 541 24.09 22.53 27.35
CA PHE A 541 23.93 23.03 25.99
C PHE A 541 22.49 22.83 25.48
N PRO A 542 21.82 23.86 24.93
CA PRO A 542 20.59 23.70 24.21
C PRO A 542 20.88 22.97 22.87
N CYS A 543 20.34 21.79 22.67
CA CYS A 543 20.63 21.02 21.46
C CYS A 543 19.43 20.25 20.92
N ALA A 544 19.49 19.93 19.63
CA ALA A 544 18.57 19.05 18.93
C ALA A 544 19.33 18.17 17.92
N HIS A 545 18.84 16.96 17.64
CA HIS A 545 19.46 16.08 16.65
C HIS A 545 18.60 15.93 15.38
N LEU A 546 19.27 15.72 14.24
CA LEU A 546 18.60 15.46 12.97
C LEU A 546 17.96 14.07 12.99
N SER A 547 16.63 14.03 12.97
CA SER A 547 15.85 12.78 12.87
C SER A 547 16.19 12.06 11.57
N GLY A 548 16.57 10.77 11.64
CA GLY A 548 17.04 10.00 10.49
C GLY A 548 18.50 10.27 10.07
N GLY A 549 19.13 11.34 10.56
CA GLY A 549 20.51 11.69 10.29
C GLY A 549 20.79 12.16 8.85
N TYR A 550 22.10 12.29 8.54
CA TYR A 550 22.56 12.80 7.26
C TYR A 550 22.21 11.88 6.07
N GLY A 551 22.22 10.58 6.26
CA GLY A 551 21.88 9.62 5.20
C GLY A 551 20.45 9.80 4.68
N PHE A 552 19.48 10.01 5.60
CA PHE A 552 18.10 10.33 5.22
C PHE A 552 18.00 11.69 4.53
N TYR A 553 18.59 12.72 5.13
CA TYR A 553 18.65 14.05 4.56
C TYR A 553 19.19 14.02 3.13
N GLN A 554 20.30 13.32 2.91
CA GLN A 554 20.95 13.22 1.59
C GLN A 554 20.05 12.52 0.57
N ALA A 555 19.44 11.38 0.93
CA ALA A 555 18.56 10.64 0.03
C ALA A 555 17.35 11.48 -0.42
N VAL A 556 16.72 12.18 0.53
CA VAL A 556 15.56 13.02 0.24
C VAL A 556 15.95 14.26 -0.57
N THR A 557 17.04 14.95 -0.21
CA THR A 557 17.47 16.17 -0.91
C THR A 557 17.97 15.91 -2.32
N GLN A 558 18.62 14.78 -2.56
CA GLN A 558 18.98 14.36 -3.92
C GLN A 558 17.74 14.15 -4.80
N GLU A 559 16.68 13.60 -4.24
CA GLU A 559 15.43 13.44 -4.96
C GLU A 559 14.73 14.78 -5.20
N GLN A 560 14.75 15.69 -4.22
CA GLN A 560 14.26 17.07 -4.41
C GLN A 560 14.96 17.81 -5.55
N GLN A 561 16.27 17.66 -5.66
CA GLN A 561 17.04 18.28 -6.75
C GLN A 561 16.62 17.77 -8.12
N ARG A 562 16.19 16.50 -8.22
CA ARG A 562 15.73 15.90 -9.48
C ARG A 562 14.29 16.28 -9.84
N LEU A 563 13.44 16.44 -8.86
CA LEU A 563 11.99 16.60 -9.05
C LEU A 563 11.47 18.01 -8.77
N GLY A 564 12.34 18.92 -8.33
CA GLY A 564 11.94 20.19 -7.74
C GLY A 564 11.46 20.00 -6.29
N SER A 565 10.88 21.03 -5.67
CA SER A 565 10.49 21.02 -4.24
C SER A 565 9.54 19.87 -3.90
N ILE A 566 9.92 19.05 -2.91
CA ILE A 566 9.09 18.00 -2.33
C ILE A 566 8.66 18.47 -0.94
N TYR A 567 7.34 18.52 -0.68
CA TYR A 567 6.84 18.83 0.66
C TYR A 567 6.81 17.56 1.51
N PRO A 568 7.13 17.65 2.82
CA PRO A 568 7.24 16.48 3.70
C PRO A 568 6.00 15.60 3.74
N CYS A 569 4.83 16.21 3.68
CA CYS A 569 3.53 15.53 3.74
C CYS A 569 2.90 15.26 2.37
N GLY A 570 3.58 15.62 1.26
CA GLY A 570 3.04 15.48 -0.09
C GLY A 570 1.89 16.44 -0.43
N ILE A 571 1.63 17.45 0.41
CA ILE A 571 0.72 18.54 0.12
C ILE A 571 1.54 19.69 -0.45
N GLU A 572 1.29 20.08 -1.69
CA GLU A 572 1.90 21.28 -2.26
C GLU A 572 1.32 22.50 -1.52
N LYS A 573 2.19 23.41 -1.06
CA LYS A 573 1.71 24.70 -0.59
C LYS A 573 1.17 25.45 -1.80
N ALA A 574 -0.12 25.85 -1.71
CA ALA A 574 -0.76 26.69 -2.70
C ALA A 574 -0.05 28.05 -2.86
#